data_d179dd4cd97efd863daa0ce1f668a35d
#
_entry.id   d179dd4cd97efd863daa0ce1f668a35d
#
_cell.length_a   1.000
_cell.length_b   1.000
_cell.length_c   1.000
_cell.angle_alpha   90.00
_cell.angle_beta   90.00
_cell.angle_gamma   90.00
#
_symmetry.space_group_name_H-M   'P 1'
#
loop_
_entity.id
_entity.type
_entity.pdbx_description
1 polymer ?
#
loop_
_entity_poly.entity_id
_entity_poly.type
_entity_poly.pdbx_seq_one_letter_code
_entity_poly.pdbx_strand_id
1 'polypeptide(L)'
;MNLSYTLGIEDEVKSKIVPISEMKAMIEDRTSVKGAGAGVYNINPEVSDIPDRFKVTGPDNLQLLVLGSIEEPASGCLCPENALIRTLLFNLLVKRNEVIVVDFEAGLEHLGRGTAKGIDVMLVITEPSRKSLDLCSKIIDLSKKLGVVNIFLIANKVTDDSQLSIINDRIKNWEIPLYHSIPFDLEIGKADLNGTSPLDYNNKSEAIQSIRRLYDKLKKLKQELFDL
;
A
#
# COMPACT_ATOMS: atom_id res chain seq x y z
N MET A 1 -13.18 -0.35 -3.01
CA MET A 1 -12.96 -0.75 -1.59
C MET A 1 -12.77 -2.27 -1.41
N ASN A 2 -11.94 -2.89 -2.22
CA ASN A 2 -11.80 -4.36 -2.21
C ASN A 2 -11.08 -4.91 -0.97
N LEU A 3 -10.15 -4.12 -0.39
CA LEU A 3 -9.34 -4.56 0.74
C LEU A 3 -10.19 -4.91 1.99
N SER A 4 -11.26 -4.18 2.26
CA SER A 4 -12.14 -4.46 3.40
C SER A 4 -12.81 -5.85 3.35
N TYR A 5 -13.07 -6.38 2.14
CA TYR A 5 -13.59 -7.74 1.96
C TYR A 5 -12.51 -8.78 2.28
N THR A 6 -11.31 -8.59 1.72
CA THR A 6 -10.17 -9.48 1.95
C THR A 6 -9.77 -9.57 3.42
N LEU A 7 -9.94 -8.47 4.15
CA LEU A 7 -9.63 -8.39 5.59
C LEU A 7 -10.75 -8.93 6.49
N GLY A 8 -11.85 -9.45 5.95
CA GLY A 8 -12.94 -10.00 6.74
C GLY A 8 -13.69 -8.95 7.60
N ILE A 9 -13.69 -7.68 7.19
CA ILE A 9 -14.46 -6.64 7.89
C ILE A 9 -15.93 -6.85 7.64
N GLU A 10 -16.76 -6.77 8.67
CA GLU A 10 -18.21 -6.98 8.60
C GLU A 10 -18.90 -5.95 7.68
N ASP A 11 -19.93 -6.38 6.95
CA ASP A 11 -20.63 -5.55 5.96
C ASP A 11 -21.26 -4.29 6.56
N GLU A 12 -21.76 -4.39 7.79
CA GLU A 12 -22.32 -3.23 8.51
C GLU A 12 -21.25 -2.16 8.75
N VAL A 13 -20.01 -2.56 9.05
CA VAL A 13 -18.88 -1.66 9.26
C VAL A 13 -18.39 -1.12 7.93
N LYS A 14 -18.30 -1.95 6.88
CA LYS A 14 -17.93 -1.54 5.52
C LYS A 14 -18.81 -0.42 4.99
N SER A 15 -20.13 -0.51 5.23
CA SER A 15 -21.09 0.49 4.74
C SER A 15 -20.89 1.88 5.35
N LYS A 16 -20.17 1.98 6.46
CA LYS A 16 -19.87 3.24 7.18
C LYS A 16 -18.50 3.82 6.82
N ILE A 17 -17.69 3.10 6.03
CA ILE A 17 -16.36 3.57 5.63
C ILE A 17 -16.53 4.70 4.60
N VAL A 18 -16.05 5.88 4.97
CA VAL A 18 -15.93 7.02 4.05
C VAL A 18 -14.44 7.27 3.81
N PRO A 19 -13.96 7.23 2.55
CA PRO A 19 -12.58 7.57 2.24
C PRO A 19 -12.21 8.98 2.68
N ILE A 20 -10.99 9.17 3.16
CA ILE A 20 -10.52 10.49 3.62
C ILE A 20 -10.61 11.53 2.50
N SER A 21 -10.30 11.16 1.24
CA SER A 21 -10.39 12.04 0.09
C SER A 21 -11.82 12.57 -0.21
N GLU A 22 -12.85 11.88 0.26
CA GLU A 22 -14.25 12.27 0.08
C GLU A 22 -14.77 13.18 1.21
N MET A 23 -14.00 13.36 2.30
CA MET A 23 -14.37 14.15 3.46
C MET A 23 -14.13 15.65 3.22
N LYS A 24 -14.79 16.25 2.22
CA LYS A 24 -14.54 17.62 1.74
C LYS A 24 -14.55 18.66 2.84
N ALA A 25 -15.55 18.63 3.73
CA ALA A 25 -15.66 19.59 4.83
C ALA A 25 -14.47 19.52 5.81
N MET A 26 -13.99 18.30 6.13
CA MET A 26 -12.82 18.10 6.97
C MET A 26 -11.55 18.60 6.25
N ILE A 27 -11.40 18.28 4.97
CA ILE A 27 -10.25 18.70 4.16
C ILE A 27 -10.19 20.24 4.14
N GLU A 28 -11.30 20.90 3.84
CA GLU A 28 -11.39 22.36 3.81
C GLU A 28 -11.06 22.97 5.18
N ASP A 29 -11.63 22.46 6.28
CA ASP A 29 -11.34 22.93 7.64
C ASP A 29 -9.85 22.84 7.98
N ARG A 30 -9.19 21.74 7.63
CA ARG A 30 -7.78 21.51 7.95
C ARG A 30 -6.80 22.24 7.05
N THR A 31 -7.20 22.52 5.81
CA THR A 31 -6.31 23.15 4.83
C THR A 31 -6.59 24.63 4.63
N SER A 32 -7.70 25.18 5.13
CA SER A 32 -8.01 26.59 5.00
C SER A 32 -7.01 27.48 5.77
N VAL A 33 -6.68 28.63 5.17
CA VAL A 33 -5.85 29.65 5.80
C VAL A 33 -6.72 30.88 6.10
N LYS A 34 -6.91 31.20 7.38
CA LYS A 34 -7.74 32.34 7.79
C LYS A 34 -7.24 33.65 7.20
N GLY A 35 -8.12 34.37 6.53
CA GLY A 35 -7.82 35.70 5.95
C GLY A 35 -7.08 35.63 4.60
N ALA A 36 -6.81 34.46 4.06
CA ALA A 36 -6.22 34.32 2.73
C ALA A 36 -7.31 34.34 1.64
N GLY A 37 -6.94 34.79 0.43
CA GLY A 37 -7.82 34.75 -0.73
C GLY A 37 -8.06 33.33 -1.27
N ALA A 38 -8.98 33.18 -2.21
CA ALA A 38 -9.27 31.91 -2.86
C ALA A 38 -7.98 31.29 -3.46
N GLY A 39 -7.80 29.98 -3.28
CA GLY A 39 -6.65 29.23 -3.80
C GLY A 39 -5.42 29.20 -2.89
N VAL A 40 -5.46 29.81 -1.71
CA VAL A 40 -4.39 29.74 -0.69
C VAL A 40 -4.80 28.74 0.37
N TYR A 41 -3.97 27.72 0.60
CA TYR A 41 -4.24 26.68 1.59
C TYR A 41 -2.96 26.24 2.31
N ASN A 42 -3.14 25.63 3.48
CA ASN A 42 -2.06 25.07 4.27
C ASN A 42 -1.56 23.77 3.63
N ILE A 43 -0.30 23.74 3.25
CA ILE A 43 0.37 22.57 2.64
C ILE A 43 0.85 21.52 3.65
N ASN A 44 0.79 21.84 4.95
CA ASN A 44 1.16 20.95 6.04
C ASN A 44 0.08 21.00 7.16
N PRO A 45 -1.14 20.53 6.87
CA PRO A 45 -2.25 20.56 7.82
C PRO A 45 -2.01 19.64 9.02
N GLU A 46 -2.68 19.92 10.13
CA GLU A 46 -2.68 19.02 11.29
C GLU A 46 -3.51 17.75 10.98
N VAL A 47 -2.91 16.58 11.16
CA VAL A 47 -3.49 15.28 10.77
C VAL A 47 -3.30 14.17 11.81
N SER A 48 -2.68 14.47 12.95
CA SER A 48 -2.29 13.47 13.95
C SER A 48 -3.48 12.70 14.54
N ASP A 49 -4.64 13.35 14.63
CA ASP A 49 -5.90 12.78 15.15
C ASP A 49 -6.69 11.97 14.11
N ILE A 50 -6.42 12.17 12.82
CA ILE A 50 -7.20 11.57 11.74
C ILE A 50 -7.22 10.05 11.81
N PRO A 51 -6.08 9.34 11.98
CA PRO A 51 -6.08 7.89 12.04
C PRO A 51 -6.95 7.34 13.17
N ASP A 52 -6.90 7.96 14.35
CA ASP A 52 -7.67 7.49 15.51
C ASP A 52 -9.16 7.77 15.38
N ARG A 53 -9.57 8.76 14.61
CA ARG A 53 -10.98 9.13 14.40
C ARG A 53 -11.65 8.34 13.29
N PHE A 54 -10.92 7.96 12.26
CA PHE A 54 -11.49 7.41 11.02
C PHE A 54 -11.04 5.99 10.69
N LYS A 55 -10.15 5.39 11.51
CA LYS A 55 -9.82 3.97 11.38
C LYS A 55 -11.01 3.09 11.70
N VAL A 56 -11.09 1.99 11.02
CA VAL A 56 -12.05 0.91 11.27
C VAL A 56 -11.29 -0.27 11.85
N THR A 57 -11.82 -0.89 12.89
CA THR A 57 -11.23 -2.07 13.50
C THR A 57 -11.85 -3.32 12.88
N GLY A 58 -11.01 -4.16 12.31
CA GLY A 58 -11.34 -5.48 11.78
C GLY A 58 -10.93 -6.61 12.75
N PRO A 59 -10.95 -7.86 12.28
CA PRO A 59 -10.50 -9.03 13.05
C PRO A 59 -9.07 -8.85 13.59
N ASP A 60 -8.75 -9.53 14.69
CA ASP A 60 -7.43 -9.56 15.31
C ASP A 60 -6.85 -8.16 15.64
N ASN A 61 -7.72 -7.19 15.93
CA ASN A 61 -7.36 -5.79 16.21
C ASN A 61 -6.64 -5.11 15.01
N LEU A 62 -6.84 -5.62 13.79
CA LEU A 62 -6.38 -4.97 12.57
C LEU A 62 -7.10 -3.64 12.39
N GLN A 63 -6.37 -2.60 12.06
CA GLN A 63 -6.95 -1.27 11.82
C GLN A 63 -6.85 -0.93 10.34
N LEU A 64 -7.96 -0.57 9.73
CA LEU A 64 -8.04 -0.11 8.35
C LEU A 64 -8.35 1.38 8.30
N LEU A 65 -7.53 2.13 7.57
CA LEU A 65 -7.80 3.50 7.18
C LEU A 65 -7.87 3.60 5.65
N VAL A 66 -8.97 4.09 5.11
CA VAL A 66 -9.16 4.21 3.66
C VAL A 66 -8.88 5.65 3.25
N LEU A 67 -7.80 5.85 2.50
CA LEU A 67 -7.42 7.18 2.02
C LEU A 67 -8.26 7.63 0.83
N GLY A 68 -8.69 6.70 -0.01
CA GLY A 68 -9.41 6.96 -1.26
C GLY A 68 -8.47 7.27 -2.43
N SER A 69 -9.05 7.36 -3.63
CA SER A 69 -8.34 7.81 -4.82
C SER A 69 -8.39 9.33 -4.92
N ILE A 70 -7.30 9.92 -5.36
CA ILE A 70 -7.30 11.33 -5.75
C ILE A 70 -7.59 11.34 -7.25
N GLU A 71 -8.82 11.72 -7.60
CA GLU A 71 -9.18 11.90 -9.00
C GLU A 71 -8.43 13.10 -9.56
N GLU A 72 -7.64 12.81 -10.59
CA GLU A 72 -6.89 13.68 -11.50
C GLU A 72 -5.69 14.48 -10.97
N PRO A 73 -4.51 14.14 -11.47
CA PRO A 73 -3.39 15.07 -11.53
C PRO A 73 -3.43 15.90 -12.83
N ALA A 74 -4.59 16.37 -13.25
CA ALA A 74 -4.67 17.08 -14.56
C ALA A 74 -3.99 18.46 -14.54
N SER A 75 -3.40 18.91 -13.46
CA SER A 75 -2.89 20.28 -13.40
C SER A 75 -1.63 20.53 -12.58
N GLY A 76 -0.91 19.52 -12.10
CA GLY A 76 0.27 19.82 -11.24
C GLY A 76 -0.06 20.68 -10.02
N CYS A 77 -1.32 20.95 -9.76
CA CYS A 77 -1.79 21.74 -8.64
C CYS A 77 -1.65 20.95 -7.35
N LEU A 78 -0.96 21.54 -6.42
CA LEU A 78 -1.08 21.22 -5.02
C LEU A 78 -2.53 21.50 -4.63
N CYS A 79 -3.44 20.54 -4.69
CA CYS A 79 -4.80 20.73 -4.19
C CYS A 79 -4.85 20.42 -2.69
N PRO A 80 -5.84 20.95 -1.95
CA PRO A 80 -6.00 20.71 -0.52
C PRO A 80 -6.00 19.23 -0.14
N GLU A 81 -6.67 18.39 -0.93
CA GLU A 81 -6.74 16.95 -0.74
C GLU A 81 -5.35 16.30 -0.80
N ASN A 82 -4.55 16.66 -1.79
CA ASN A 82 -3.18 16.17 -1.94
C ASN A 82 -2.30 16.59 -0.76
N ALA A 83 -2.42 17.84 -0.29
CA ALA A 83 -1.67 18.33 0.85
C ALA A 83 -2.01 17.52 2.11
N LEU A 84 -3.29 17.28 2.37
CA LEU A 84 -3.76 16.51 3.52
C LEU A 84 -3.30 15.06 3.45
N ILE A 85 -3.52 14.36 2.33
CA ILE A 85 -3.15 12.95 2.15
C ILE A 85 -1.63 12.76 2.28
N ARG A 86 -0.82 13.63 1.67
CA ARG A 86 0.64 13.55 1.79
C ARG A 86 1.11 13.76 3.23
N THR A 87 0.53 14.73 3.94
CA THR A 87 0.87 14.99 5.34
C THR A 87 0.42 13.84 6.23
N LEU A 88 -0.74 13.26 5.95
CA LEU A 88 -1.26 12.09 6.67
C LEU A 88 -0.37 10.86 6.46
N LEU A 89 0.02 10.55 5.23
CA LEU A 89 0.97 9.46 4.94
C LEU A 89 2.31 9.68 5.64
N PHE A 90 2.84 10.90 5.60
CA PHE A 90 4.07 11.22 6.33
C PHE A 90 3.92 11.02 7.84
N ASN A 91 2.81 11.46 8.43
CA ASN A 91 2.54 11.28 9.85
C ASN A 91 2.45 9.79 10.22
N LEU A 92 1.74 8.98 9.42
CA LEU A 92 1.62 7.54 9.62
C LEU A 92 3.00 6.85 9.54
N LEU A 93 3.72 7.05 8.43
CA LEU A 93 4.94 6.28 8.13
C LEU A 93 6.15 6.71 8.95
N VAL A 94 6.21 7.95 9.43
CA VAL A 94 7.41 8.49 10.10
C VAL A 94 7.22 8.66 11.60
N LYS A 95 6.01 8.97 12.07
CA LYS A 95 5.79 9.35 13.47
C LYS A 95 5.19 8.26 14.34
N ARG A 96 4.63 7.20 13.78
CA ARG A 96 3.99 6.12 14.54
C ARG A 96 4.92 4.91 14.68
N ASN A 97 4.99 4.38 15.89
CA ASN A 97 5.72 3.14 16.18
C ASN A 97 4.78 1.93 16.04
N GLU A 98 4.27 1.72 14.84
CA GLU A 98 3.32 0.67 14.47
C GLU A 98 3.79 -0.04 13.21
N VAL A 99 3.28 -1.23 12.94
CA VAL A 99 3.45 -1.87 11.62
C VAL A 99 2.35 -1.35 10.71
N ILE A 100 2.73 -0.61 9.69
CA ILE A 100 1.80 -0.02 8.72
C ILE A 100 2.04 -0.67 7.36
N VAL A 101 0.98 -1.23 6.80
CA VAL A 101 0.96 -1.74 5.42
C VAL A 101 0.15 -0.78 4.57
N VAL A 102 0.78 -0.19 3.56
CA VAL A 102 0.10 0.70 2.62
C VAL A 102 -0.10 -0.04 1.30
N ASP A 103 -1.37 -0.23 0.92
CA ASP A 103 -1.74 -0.76 -0.39
C ASP A 103 -1.81 0.39 -1.39
N PHE A 104 -0.83 0.47 -2.27
CA PHE A 104 -0.81 1.43 -3.36
C PHE A 104 -1.36 0.79 -4.62
N GLU A 105 -2.36 1.43 -5.23
CA GLU A 105 -2.63 1.20 -6.63
C GLU A 105 -1.39 1.56 -7.47
N ALA A 106 -1.30 1.07 -8.70
CA ALA A 106 -0.12 1.24 -9.55
C ALA A 106 0.19 2.72 -9.79
N GLY A 107 0.95 3.31 -8.90
CA GLY A 107 1.36 4.72 -8.94
C GLY A 107 1.88 5.20 -7.59
N LEU A 108 2.99 5.94 -7.62
CA LEU A 108 3.62 6.51 -6.42
C LEU A 108 3.46 8.05 -6.39
N GLU A 109 2.49 8.58 -7.12
CA GLU A 109 2.30 10.01 -7.34
C GLU A 109 2.04 10.77 -6.04
N HIS A 110 1.49 10.07 -5.04
CA HIS A 110 1.20 10.65 -3.72
C HIS A 110 2.40 10.64 -2.78
N LEU A 111 3.48 9.93 -3.15
CA LEU A 111 4.69 9.90 -2.35
C LEU A 111 5.60 11.08 -2.71
N GLY A 112 5.75 12.02 -1.79
CA GLY A 112 6.86 12.96 -1.83
C GLY A 112 8.15 12.31 -1.30
N ARG A 113 9.32 12.90 -1.62
CA ARG A 113 10.63 12.41 -1.14
C ARG A 113 10.70 12.25 0.38
N GLY A 114 10.05 13.12 1.13
CA GLY A 114 10.00 13.04 2.60
C GLY A 114 9.23 11.82 3.08
N THR A 115 8.07 11.54 2.47
CA THR A 115 7.21 10.40 2.81
C THR A 115 7.86 9.08 2.40
N ALA A 116 8.48 9.04 1.22
CA ALA A 116 9.17 7.84 0.73
C ALA A 116 10.32 7.38 1.63
N LYS A 117 11.00 8.32 2.29
CA LYS A 117 12.04 7.99 3.29
C LYS A 117 11.51 7.32 4.56
N GLY A 118 10.23 7.43 4.83
CA GLY A 118 9.57 6.72 5.95
C GLY A 118 9.12 5.31 5.60
N ILE A 119 9.38 4.84 4.37
CA ILE A 119 9.07 3.47 3.94
C ILE A 119 10.28 2.59 4.26
N ASP A 120 10.14 1.70 5.23
CA ASP A 120 11.19 0.76 5.60
C ASP A 120 11.41 -0.30 4.52
N VAL A 121 10.31 -0.81 3.94
CA VAL A 121 10.32 -1.85 2.91
C VAL A 121 9.22 -1.57 1.88
N MET A 122 9.58 -1.62 0.60
CA MET A 122 8.63 -1.60 -0.51
C MET A 122 8.59 -2.96 -1.21
N LEU A 123 7.43 -3.56 -1.25
CA LEU A 123 7.17 -4.78 -1.99
C LEU A 123 6.54 -4.41 -3.35
N VAL A 124 7.26 -4.64 -4.43
CA VAL A 124 6.76 -4.47 -5.79
C VAL A 124 6.23 -5.81 -6.27
N ILE A 125 4.91 -5.90 -6.48
CA ILE A 125 4.24 -7.15 -6.84
C ILE A 125 4.09 -7.23 -8.36
N THR A 126 4.52 -8.35 -8.96
CA THR A 126 4.34 -8.64 -10.38
C THR A 126 3.58 -9.93 -10.61
N GLU A 127 2.76 -9.98 -11.63
CA GLU A 127 2.30 -11.25 -12.21
C GLU A 127 3.26 -11.70 -13.31
N PRO A 128 3.28 -13.01 -13.70
CA PRO A 128 4.13 -13.53 -14.77
C PRO A 128 3.69 -13.06 -16.16
N SER A 129 3.69 -11.76 -16.37
CA SER A 129 3.34 -11.17 -17.67
C SER A 129 4.29 -10.02 -18.03
N ARG A 130 4.53 -9.85 -19.33
CA ARG A 130 5.38 -8.78 -19.82
C ARG A 130 4.90 -7.38 -19.37
N LYS A 131 3.59 -7.14 -19.44
CA LYS A 131 3.00 -5.84 -19.06
C LYS A 131 3.23 -5.54 -17.58
N SER A 132 3.03 -6.53 -16.71
CA SER A 132 3.26 -6.38 -15.27
C SER A 132 4.73 -6.10 -14.96
N LEU A 133 5.66 -6.82 -15.59
CA LEU A 133 7.09 -6.59 -15.41
C LEU A 133 7.53 -5.21 -15.91
N ASP A 134 7.04 -4.76 -17.08
CA ASP A 134 7.34 -3.42 -17.61
C ASP A 134 6.82 -2.31 -16.68
N LEU A 135 5.67 -2.50 -16.01
CA LEU A 135 5.15 -1.59 -14.99
C LEU A 135 6.02 -1.61 -13.73
N CYS A 136 6.38 -2.81 -13.25
CA CYS A 136 7.25 -2.95 -12.07
C CYS A 136 8.61 -2.26 -12.26
N SER A 137 9.22 -2.36 -13.45
CA SER A 137 10.45 -1.63 -13.74
C SER A 137 10.29 -0.12 -13.52
N LYS A 138 9.20 0.47 -14.00
CA LYS A 138 8.93 1.91 -13.81
C LYS A 138 8.71 2.27 -12.35
N ILE A 139 7.98 1.43 -11.60
CA ILE A 139 7.72 1.63 -10.16
C ILE A 139 9.05 1.57 -9.39
N ILE A 140 9.91 0.60 -9.68
CA ILE A 140 11.23 0.44 -9.06
C ILE A 140 12.10 1.68 -9.32
N ASP A 141 12.16 2.13 -10.57
CA ASP A 141 12.95 3.33 -10.94
C ASP A 141 12.43 4.59 -10.22
N LEU A 142 11.11 4.73 -10.12
CA LEU A 142 10.50 5.86 -9.41
C LEU A 142 10.77 5.77 -7.90
N SER A 143 10.65 4.58 -7.31
CA SER A 143 10.93 4.34 -5.88
C SER A 143 12.37 4.70 -5.52
N LYS A 144 13.33 4.28 -6.35
CA LYS A 144 14.76 4.64 -6.19
C LYS A 144 14.95 6.16 -6.25
N LYS A 145 14.31 6.85 -7.21
CA LYS A 145 14.37 8.32 -7.34
C LYS A 145 13.76 9.06 -6.14
N LEU A 146 12.75 8.48 -5.51
CA LEU A 146 12.12 9.00 -4.30
C LEU A 146 12.94 8.74 -3.04
N GLY A 147 13.94 7.84 -3.11
CA GLY A 147 14.86 7.53 -2.01
C GLY A 147 14.44 6.34 -1.17
N VAL A 148 13.56 5.46 -1.67
CA VAL A 148 13.28 4.18 -1.02
C VAL A 148 14.50 3.27 -1.15
N VAL A 149 14.98 2.74 -0.03
CA VAL A 149 16.21 1.95 0.03
C VAL A 149 15.94 0.46 -0.16
N ASN A 150 14.98 -0.09 0.57
CA ASN A 150 14.70 -1.52 0.56
C ASN A 150 13.51 -1.80 -0.38
N ILE A 151 13.81 -2.22 -1.61
CA ILE A 151 12.82 -2.55 -2.63
C ILE A 151 12.96 -4.02 -2.98
N PHE A 152 11.87 -4.78 -2.86
CA PHE A 152 11.84 -6.20 -3.15
C PHE A 152 10.79 -6.54 -4.19
N LEU A 153 11.18 -7.33 -5.19
CA LEU A 153 10.25 -7.86 -6.19
C LEU A 153 9.64 -9.18 -5.71
N ILE A 154 8.32 -9.26 -5.80
CA ILE A 154 7.54 -10.46 -5.47
C ILE A 154 6.80 -10.90 -6.73
N ALA A 155 7.00 -12.15 -7.15
CA ALA A 155 6.18 -12.75 -8.21
C ALA A 155 4.90 -13.34 -7.60
N ASN A 156 3.75 -12.94 -8.08
CA ASN A 156 2.44 -13.42 -7.62
C ASN A 156 1.76 -14.25 -8.72
N LYS A 157 0.92 -15.21 -8.34
CA LYS A 157 0.17 -16.07 -9.25
C LYS A 157 1.08 -16.91 -10.18
N VAL A 158 2.19 -17.37 -9.68
CA VAL A 158 3.12 -18.21 -10.44
C VAL A 158 2.55 -19.63 -10.58
N THR A 159 2.46 -20.15 -11.79
CA THR A 159 1.91 -21.48 -12.05
C THR A 159 2.98 -22.57 -12.15
N ASP A 160 4.20 -22.22 -12.57
CA ASP A 160 5.30 -23.17 -12.79
C ASP A 160 6.68 -22.50 -12.80
N ASP A 161 7.72 -23.32 -12.74
CA ASP A 161 9.12 -22.85 -12.71
C ASP A 161 9.59 -22.18 -14.00
N SER A 162 8.95 -22.44 -15.14
CA SER A 162 9.30 -21.80 -16.41
C SER A 162 8.99 -20.29 -16.35
N GLN A 163 7.90 -19.92 -15.69
CA GLN A 163 7.55 -18.53 -15.47
C GLN A 163 8.58 -17.82 -14.56
N LEU A 164 9.07 -18.50 -13.53
CA LEU A 164 10.14 -17.97 -12.67
C LEU A 164 11.43 -17.76 -13.45
N SER A 165 11.78 -18.68 -14.34
CA SER A 165 12.96 -18.55 -15.21
C SER A 165 12.83 -17.32 -16.11
N ILE A 166 11.67 -17.11 -16.75
CA ILE A 166 11.41 -15.95 -17.60
C ILE A 166 11.47 -14.64 -16.81
N ILE A 167 10.90 -14.61 -15.61
CA ILE A 167 10.97 -13.43 -14.74
C ILE A 167 12.43 -13.12 -14.39
N ASN A 168 13.19 -14.13 -13.93
CA ASN A 168 14.59 -13.96 -13.55
C ASN A 168 15.45 -13.46 -14.72
N ASP A 169 15.23 -13.99 -15.93
CA ASP A 169 15.94 -13.54 -17.13
C ASP A 169 15.61 -12.06 -17.45
N ARG A 170 14.38 -11.64 -17.26
CA ARG A 170 13.94 -10.28 -17.54
C ARG A 170 14.50 -9.26 -16.56
N ILE A 171 14.63 -9.63 -15.28
CA ILE A 171 15.07 -8.73 -14.21
C ILE A 171 16.58 -8.71 -13.99
N LYS A 172 17.36 -9.47 -14.73
CA LYS A 172 18.83 -9.58 -14.55
C LYS A 172 19.55 -8.24 -14.40
N ASN A 173 19.08 -7.21 -15.10
CA ASN A 173 19.69 -5.87 -15.11
C ASN A 173 19.02 -4.88 -14.17
N TRP A 174 18.06 -5.31 -13.32
CA TRP A 174 17.33 -4.37 -12.45
C TRP A 174 18.02 -4.06 -11.13
N GLU A 175 19.12 -4.78 -10.82
CA GLU A 175 19.83 -4.70 -9.53
C GLU A 175 18.91 -5.03 -8.32
N ILE A 176 17.77 -5.65 -8.57
CA ILE A 176 16.81 -6.10 -7.58
C ILE A 176 16.47 -7.56 -7.91
N PRO A 177 16.86 -8.51 -7.04
CA PRO A 177 16.54 -9.91 -7.26
C PRO A 177 15.06 -10.20 -6.99
N LEU A 178 14.54 -11.29 -7.54
CA LEU A 178 13.28 -11.85 -7.12
C LEU A 178 13.41 -12.34 -5.67
N TYR A 179 12.71 -11.65 -4.76
CA TYR A 179 12.81 -11.92 -3.33
C TYR A 179 11.95 -13.09 -2.88
N HIS A 180 10.76 -13.21 -3.48
CA HIS A 180 9.81 -14.28 -3.16
C HIS A 180 8.85 -14.53 -4.32
N SER A 181 8.28 -15.75 -4.36
CA SER A 181 7.22 -16.12 -5.30
C SER A 181 6.02 -16.69 -4.54
N ILE A 182 4.83 -16.29 -4.96
CA ILE A 182 3.54 -16.77 -4.44
C ILE A 182 2.89 -17.56 -5.57
N PRO A 183 2.53 -18.83 -5.36
CA PRO A 183 1.92 -19.65 -6.40
C PRO A 183 0.51 -19.16 -6.72
N PHE A 184 0.06 -19.47 -7.92
CA PHE A 184 -1.34 -19.36 -8.28
C PHE A 184 -2.13 -20.39 -7.47
N ASP A 185 -3.22 -19.93 -6.84
CA ASP A 185 -4.02 -20.76 -5.94
C ASP A 185 -5.51 -20.46 -6.14
N LEU A 186 -6.25 -21.46 -6.57
CA LEU A 186 -7.70 -21.37 -6.80
C LEU A 186 -8.49 -21.08 -5.52
N GLU A 187 -7.96 -21.45 -4.35
CA GLU A 187 -8.64 -21.23 -3.09
C GLU A 187 -8.79 -19.74 -2.76
N ILE A 188 -7.84 -18.92 -3.20
CA ILE A 188 -7.92 -17.44 -3.06
C ILE A 188 -9.12 -16.91 -3.84
N GLY A 189 -9.30 -17.34 -5.09
CA GLY A 189 -10.47 -16.94 -5.90
C GLY A 189 -11.81 -17.45 -5.34
N LYS A 190 -11.82 -18.66 -4.78
CA LYS A 190 -13.02 -19.19 -4.10
C LYS A 190 -13.37 -18.40 -2.85
N ALA A 191 -12.37 -18.03 -2.04
CA ALA A 191 -12.57 -17.19 -0.86
C ALA A 191 -13.21 -15.84 -1.24
N ASP A 192 -12.69 -15.19 -2.27
CA ASP A 192 -13.18 -13.92 -2.79
C ASP A 192 -14.65 -14.03 -3.25
N LEU A 193 -14.98 -15.06 -4.06
CA LEU A 193 -16.35 -15.31 -4.52
C LEU A 193 -17.34 -15.59 -3.36
N ASN A 194 -16.87 -16.13 -2.26
CA ASN A 194 -17.69 -16.37 -1.06
C ASN A 194 -17.70 -15.17 -0.10
N GLY A 195 -17.03 -14.06 -0.42
CA GLY A 195 -16.93 -12.89 0.45
C GLY A 195 -16.23 -13.17 1.79
N THR A 196 -15.35 -14.17 1.83
CA THR A 196 -14.65 -14.62 3.03
C THR A 196 -13.16 -14.30 2.92
N SER A 197 -12.52 -13.94 4.03
CA SER A 197 -11.07 -13.79 4.07
C SER A 197 -10.38 -15.09 3.60
N PRO A 198 -9.35 -15.05 2.75
CA PRO A 198 -8.60 -16.24 2.37
C PRO A 198 -8.02 -17.02 3.55
N LEU A 199 -7.66 -16.34 4.65
CA LEU A 199 -7.16 -16.96 5.88
C LEU A 199 -8.25 -17.80 6.57
N ASP A 200 -9.48 -17.32 6.59
CA ASP A 200 -10.62 -18.01 7.21
C ASP A 200 -11.15 -19.12 6.30
N TYR A 201 -11.10 -18.90 4.99
CA TYR A 201 -11.56 -19.88 4.02
C TYR A 201 -10.68 -21.14 3.96
N ASN A 202 -9.37 -20.96 3.76
CA ASN A 202 -8.39 -22.06 3.74
C ASN A 202 -7.00 -21.57 4.15
N ASN A 203 -6.70 -21.58 5.44
CA ASN A 203 -5.40 -21.13 5.96
C ASN A 203 -4.21 -22.06 5.63
N LYS A 204 -4.47 -23.23 5.03
CA LYS A 204 -3.46 -24.20 4.59
C LYS A 204 -3.21 -24.17 3.09
N SER A 205 -3.89 -23.31 2.34
CA SER A 205 -3.68 -23.16 0.90
C SER A 205 -2.24 -22.78 0.57
N GLU A 206 -1.75 -23.15 -0.62
CA GLU A 206 -0.35 -22.94 -0.99
C GLU A 206 0.04 -21.47 -1.02
N ALA A 207 -0.83 -20.60 -1.53
CA ALA A 207 -0.59 -19.16 -1.53
C ALA A 207 -0.48 -18.60 -0.12
N ILE A 208 -1.39 -19.00 0.81
CA ILE A 208 -1.35 -18.56 2.20
C ILE A 208 -0.08 -19.02 2.90
N GLN A 209 0.33 -20.26 2.70
CA GLN A 209 1.59 -20.76 3.25
C GLN A 209 2.81 -20.03 2.67
N SER A 210 2.76 -19.66 1.39
CA SER A 210 3.81 -18.86 0.77
C SER A 210 3.86 -17.43 1.34
N ILE A 211 2.72 -16.79 1.55
CA ILE A 211 2.64 -15.47 2.19
C ILE A 211 3.17 -15.51 3.64
N ARG A 212 2.89 -16.58 4.39
CA ARG A 212 3.47 -16.78 5.73
C ARG A 212 4.99 -16.83 5.69
N ARG A 213 5.58 -17.57 4.73
CA ARG A 213 7.04 -17.60 4.53
C ARG A 213 7.61 -16.23 4.16
N LEU A 214 6.89 -15.44 3.34
CA LEU A 214 7.27 -14.06 3.06
C LEU A 214 7.25 -13.20 4.31
N TYR A 215 6.18 -13.30 5.12
CA TYR A 215 6.08 -12.59 6.40
C TYR A 215 7.25 -12.93 7.33
N ASP A 216 7.62 -14.20 7.46
CA ASP A 216 8.75 -14.63 8.31
C ASP A 216 10.09 -14.05 7.81
N LYS A 217 10.29 -13.96 6.50
CA LYS A 217 11.45 -13.29 5.89
C LYS A 217 11.48 -11.80 6.24
N LEU A 218 10.35 -11.11 6.12
CA LEU A 218 10.24 -9.68 6.43
C LEU A 218 10.43 -9.41 7.92
N LYS A 219 9.94 -10.29 8.79
CA LYS A 219 10.14 -10.20 10.23
C LYS A 219 11.61 -10.29 10.62
N LYS A 220 12.38 -11.20 10.00
CA LYS A 220 13.84 -11.30 10.18
C LYS A 220 14.55 -10.05 9.68
N LEU A 221 14.18 -9.56 8.50
CA LEU A 221 14.73 -8.33 7.94
C LEU A 221 14.48 -7.13 8.87
N LYS A 222 13.30 -7.03 9.49
CA LYS A 222 13.02 -5.99 10.47
C LYS A 222 14.02 -6.01 11.64
N GLN A 223 14.31 -7.19 12.18
CA GLN A 223 15.33 -7.34 13.25
C GLN A 223 16.69 -6.83 12.77
N GLU A 224 17.12 -7.22 11.56
CA GLU A 224 18.42 -6.79 11.00
C GLU A 224 18.49 -5.27 10.75
N LEU A 225 17.37 -4.62 10.41
CA LEU A 225 17.33 -3.18 10.12
C LEU A 225 17.22 -2.30 11.36
N PHE A 226 16.66 -2.80 12.47
CA PHE A 226 16.35 -2.00 13.65
C PHE A 226 17.11 -2.42 14.91
N ASP A 227 17.81 -3.58 14.91
CA ASP A 227 18.70 -4.01 15.99
C ASP A 227 20.16 -3.49 15.83
N LEU A 228 20.35 -2.48 14.96
CA LEU A 228 21.54 -1.66 14.85
C LEU A 228 21.34 -0.36 15.63
#